data_8a7f9b8cf7b34167d444157d8abff3a9
#
_entry.id   8a7f9b8cf7b34167d444157d8abff3a9
#
_cell.length_a   1.000
_cell.length_b   1.000
_cell.length_c   1.000
_cell.angle_alpha   90.00
_cell.angle_beta   90.00
_cell.angle_gamma   90.00
#
_symmetry.space_group_name_H-M   'P 1'
#
loop_
_entity.id
_entity.type
_entity.pdbx_description
1 polymer ?
#
loop_
_entity_poly.entity_id
_entity_poly.type
_entity_poly.pdbx_seq_one_letter_code
_entity_poly.pdbx_strand_id
1 'polypeptide(L)'
;MMFIATITIVVPDYDEAITYYTTVCGFVVQADYPLDAHKRWVVVGPPDGRGCQLLLAKASTPAQMAHIGNQTGGRVAFFLQSDTFALDYARMQALGVDFIEAPRHESYGWVVKWRDRYGNLWDLLGS
;
A
#
# COMPACT_ATOMS: atom_id res chain seq x y z
N MET A 1 -23.81 4.15 -11.65
CA MET A 1 -22.68 4.82 -10.99
C MET A 1 -21.40 4.01 -11.17
N MET A 2 -20.30 4.69 -11.41
CA MET A 2 -18.99 4.04 -11.54
C MET A 2 -18.09 4.46 -10.36
N PHE A 3 -17.21 3.57 -9.93
CA PHE A 3 -16.21 3.85 -8.90
C PHE A 3 -14.94 3.06 -9.19
N ILE A 4 -13.81 3.54 -8.69
CA ILE A 4 -12.54 2.82 -8.85
C ILE A 4 -12.51 1.68 -7.82
N ALA A 5 -12.63 0.46 -8.31
CA ALA A 5 -12.66 -0.73 -7.45
C ALA A 5 -11.25 -1.15 -7.02
N THR A 6 -10.29 -1.08 -7.95
CA THR A 6 -8.95 -1.60 -7.75
C THR A 6 -7.94 -0.77 -8.53
N ILE A 7 -6.79 -0.53 -7.95
CA ILE A 7 -5.63 0.10 -8.61
C ILE A 7 -4.43 -0.80 -8.50
N THR A 8 -3.51 -0.70 -9.46
CA THR A 8 -2.35 -1.56 -9.55
C THR A 8 -1.14 -0.96 -8.84
N ILE A 9 -0.43 -1.77 -8.08
CA ILE A 9 0.90 -1.48 -7.57
C ILE A 9 1.86 -2.56 -8.08
N VAL A 10 2.97 -2.12 -8.69
CA VAL A 10 3.98 -3.03 -9.23
C VAL A 10 4.91 -3.47 -8.11
N VAL A 11 5.12 -4.78 -7.99
CA VAL A 11 5.93 -5.38 -6.92
C VAL A 11 6.91 -6.39 -7.52
N PRO A 12 8.02 -6.70 -6.81
CA PRO A 12 8.99 -7.68 -7.31
C PRO A 12 8.54 -9.13 -7.10
N ASP A 13 7.68 -9.40 -6.11
CA ASP A 13 7.26 -10.74 -5.73
C ASP A 13 5.88 -10.69 -5.09
N TYR A 14 5.02 -11.67 -5.45
CA TYR A 14 3.66 -11.71 -4.91
C TYR A 14 3.62 -11.98 -3.41
N ASP A 15 4.27 -13.05 -2.96
CA ASP A 15 4.16 -13.49 -1.57
C ASP A 15 4.81 -12.52 -0.59
N GLU A 16 5.94 -11.95 -0.98
CA GLU A 16 6.60 -10.91 -0.19
C GLU A 16 5.71 -9.67 -0.04
N ALA A 17 5.08 -9.24 -1.14
CA ALA A 17 4.20 -8.07 -1.13
C ALA A 17 2.92 -8.33 -0.32
N ILE A 18 2.33 -9.52 -0.44
CA ILE A 18 1.19 -9.92 0.37
C ILE A 18 1.55 -9.80 1.86
N THR A 19 2.66 -10.39 2.26
CA THR A 19 3.10 -10.36 3.66
C THR A 19 3.31 -8.92 4.13
N TYR A 20 3.96 -8.10 3.33
CA TYR A 20 4.25 -6.72 3.70
C TYR A 20 2.97 -5.90 3.90
N TYR A 21 2.11 -5.84 2.89
CA TYR A 21 0.94 -4.97 2.94
C TYR A 21 -0.14 -5.47 3.90
N THR A 22 -0.29 -6.77 4.09
CA THR A 22 -1.22 -7.29 5.11
C THR A 22 -0.70 -7.00 6.52
N THR A 23 0.60 -7.09 6.74
CA THR A 23 1.20 -6.81 8.06
C THR A 23 1.20 -5.31 8.37
N VAL A 24 1.65 -4.48 7.43
CA VAL A 24 1.85 -3.05 7.67
C VAL A 24 0.53 -2.27 7.61
N CYS A 25 -0.28 -2.51 6.58
CA CYS A 25 -1.52 -1.77 6.39
C CYS A 25 -2.73 -2.41 7.08
N GLY A 26 -2.58 -3.61 7.63
CA GLY A 26 -3.71 -4.33 8.19
C GLY A 26 -4.69 -4.84 7.13
N PHE A 27 -4.27 -4.90 5.88
CA PHE A 27 -5.09 -5.42 4.79
C PHE A 27 -5.24 -6.94 4.89
N VAL A 28 -6.25 -7.46 4.21
CA VAL A 28 -6.46 -8.90 4.02
C VAL A 28 -6.41 -9.22 2.54
N VAL A 29 -6.12 -10.48 2.23
CA VAL A 29 -6.16 -10.98 0.86
C VAL A 29 -7.62 -11.11 0.44
N GLN A 30 -8.02 -10.35 -0.58
CA GLN A 30 -9.38 -10.38 -1.14
C GLN A 30 -9.49 -11.40 -2.27
N ALA A 31 -8.40 -11.60 -3.02
CA ALA A 31 -8.32 -12.59 -4.09
C ALA A 31 -6.87 -13.03 -4.28
N ASP A 32 -6.65 -14.29 -4.55
CA ASP A 32 -5.34 -14.85 -4.89
C ASP A 32 -5.55 -16.16 -5.64
N TYR A 33 -5.40 -16.10 -6.96
CA TYR A 33 -5.50 -17.31 -7.78
C TYR A 33 -4.61 -17.19 -9.02
N PRO A 34 -4.12 -18.33 -9.55
CA PRO A 34 -3.25 -18.32 -10.73
C PRO A 34 -4.05 -17.96 -11.98
N LEU A 35 -3.41 -17.15 -12.84
CA LEU A 35 -3.91 -16.86 -14.19
C LEU A 35 -3.20 -17.74 -15.22
N ASP A 36 -1.90 -17.98 -15.02
CA ASP A 36 -1.08 -18.89 -15.81
C ASP A 36 0.11 -19.39 -14.95
N ALA A 37 1.12 -19.99 -15.57
CA ALA A 37 2.27 -20.54 -14.87
C ALA A 37 3.12 -19.49 -14.14
N HIS A 38 3.01 -18.21 -14.53
CA HIS A 38 3.88 -17.12 -14.03
C HIS A 38 3.11 -15.94 -13.47
N LYS A 39 1.80 -15.88 -13.68
CA LYS A 39 0.98 -14.74 -13.32
C LYS A 39 -0.15 -15.13 -12.38
N ARG A 40 -0.34 -14.31 -11.34
CA ARG A 40 -1.42 -14.48 -10.36
C ARG A 40 -2.29 -13.23 -10.34
N TRP A 41 -3.55 -13.42 -10.00
CA TRP A 41 -4.47 -12.34 -9.68
C TRP A 41 -4.50 -12.19 -8.16
N VAL A 42 -3.82 -11.15 -7.64
CA VAL A 42 -3.67 -10.94 -6.20
C VAL A 42 -4.20 -9.56 -5.85
N VAL A 43 -5.21 -9.54 -5.00
CA VAL A 43 -5.83 -8.29 -4.53
C VAL A 43 -5.82 -8.28 -3.01
N VAL A 44 -5.38 -7.17 -2.43
CA VAL A 44 -5.40 -6.92 -0.99
C VAL A 44 -6.16 -5.64 -0.70
N GLY A 45 -6.75 -5.54 0.48
CA GLY A 45 -7.48 -4.35 0.87
C GLY A 45 -8.04 -4.46 2.28
N PRO A 46 -8.78 -3.44 2.74
CA PRO A 46 -9.36 -3.43 4.07
C PRO A 46 -10.27 -4.64 4.31
N PRO A 47 -10.31 -5.18 5.54
CA PRO A 47 -11.13 -6.36 5.85
C PRO A 47 -12.62 -6.19 5.54
N ASP A 48 -13.15 -4.98 5.68
CA ASP A 48 -14.56 -4.68 5.41
C ASP A 48 -14.84 -4.34 3.93
N GLY A 49 -13.80 -4.35 3.08
CA GLY A 49 -13.92 -4.03 1.67
C GLY A 49 -14.15 -2.56 1.35
N ARG A 50 -14.08 -1.70 2.35
CA ARG A 50 -14.28 -0.26 2.17
C ARG A 50 -13.12 0.34 1.36
N GLY A 51 -13.44 1.29 0.47
CA GLY A 51 -12.46 1.98 -0.32
C GLY A 51 -11.92 1.16 -1.49
N CYS A 52 -10.82 1.62 -2.05
CA CYS A 52 -10.18 1.02 -3.19
C CYS A 52 -9.27 -0.14 -2.76
N GLN A 53 -9.29 -1.22 -3.55
CA GLN A 53 -8.39 -2.35 -3.33
C GLN A 53 -7.09 -2.15 -4.11
N LEU A 54 -6.05 -2.89 -3.74
CA LEU A 54 -4.77 -2.90 -4.46
C LEU A 54 -4.57 -4.24 -5.17
N LEU A 55 -4.33 -4.16 -6.48
CA LEU A 55 -3.86 -5.30 -7.27
C LEU A 55 -2.33 -5.33 -7.17
N LEU A 56 -1.78 -6.41 -6.61
CA LEU A 56 -0.33 -6.60 -6.58
C LEU A 56 0.09 -7.24 -7.90
N ALA A 57 0.81 -6.48 -8.73
CA ALA A 57 1.25 -6.94 -10.05
C ALA A 57 2.75 -7.18 -10.04
N LYS A 58 3.16 -8.44 -10.20
CA LYS A 58 4.59 -8.78 -10.28
C LYS A 58 5.18 -8.22 -11.56
N ALA A 59 6.26 -7.44 -11.43
CA ALA A 59 7.00 -6.91 -12.58
C ALA A 59 7.55 -8.04 -13.44
N SER A 60 7.30 -8.02 -14.75
CA SER A 60 7.72 -9.05 -15.68
C SER A 60 8.53 -8.52 -16.87
N THR A 61 8.72 -7.20 -16.95
CA THR A 61 9.52 -6.55 -18.01
C THR A 61 10.49 -5.56 -17.39
N PRO A 62 11.57 -5.16 -18.08
CA PRO A 62 12.48 -4.11 -17.59
C PRO A 62 11.76 -2.80 -17.28
N ALA A 63 10.80 -2.39 -18.11
CA ALA A 63 10.02 -1.18 -17.89
C ALA A 63 9.19 -1.28 -16.60
N GLN A 64 8.55 -2.41 -16.34
CA GLN A 64 7.81 -2.63 -15.10
C GLN A 64 8.73 -2.66 -13.88
N MET A 65 9.88 -3.32 -13.98
CA MET A 65 10.87 -3.37 -12.89
C MET A 65 11.37 -1.98 -12.52
N ALA A 66 11.54 -1.10 -13.51
CA ALA A 66 11.97 0.29 -13.28
C ALA A 66 10.95 1.11 -12.49
N HIS A 67 9.68 0.70 -12.46
CA HIS A 67 8.61 1.38 -11.75
C HIS A 67 8.37 0.85 -10.34
N ILE A 68 9.03 -0.23 -9.94
CA ILE A 68 8.95 -0.71 -8.54
C ILE A 68 9.47 0.39 -7.62
N GLY A 69 8.62 0.80 -6.66
CA GLY A 69 8.98 1.85 -5.71
C GLY A 69 9.02 3.27 -6.27
N ASN A 70 8.72 3.43 -7.56
CA ASN A 70 8.71 4.74 -8.24
C ASN A 70 7.51 4.86 -9.18
N GLN A 71 6.37 4.38 -8.75
CA GLN A 71 5.18 4.27 -9.59
C GLN A 71 4.64 5.65 -10.00
N THR A 72 4.86 6.67 -9.18
CA THR A 72 4.38 8.04 -9.42
C THR A 72 5.48 9.03 -9.77
N GLY A 73 6.70 8.56 -9.93
CA GLY A 73 7.83 9.46 -10.23
C GLY A 73 8.23 10.37 -9.07
N GLY A 74 7.99 9.95 -7.82
CA GLY A 74 8.40 10.71 -6.64
C GLY A 74 7.28 11.47 -5.91
N ARG A 75 6.04 11.32 -6.36
CA ARG A 75 4.87 11.85 -5.64
C ARG A 75 4.37 10.82 -4.63
N VAL A 76 3.62 11.27 -3.62
CA VAL A 76 2.85 10.37 -2.76
C VAL A 76 1.88 9.58 -3.64
N ALA A 77 2.01 8.25 -3.61
CA ALA A 77 1.25 7.36 -4.47
C ALA A 77 -0.10 6.99 -3.86
N PHE A 78 -0.13 6.80 -2.54
CA PHE A 78 -1.30 6.28 -1.84
C PHE A 78 -1.55 7.07 -0.56
N PHE A 79 -2.83 7.25 -0.24
CA PHE A 79 -3.30 7.96 0.95
C PHE A 79 -4.10 6.96 1.78
N LEU A 80 -3.50 6.51 2.89
CA LEU A 80 -4.06 5.49 3.77
C LEU A 80 -4.80 6.18 4.91
N GLN A 81 -6.11 6.11 4.90
CA GLN A 81 -6.96 6.73 5.91
C GLN A 81 -7.11 5.83 7.11
N SER A 82 -6.93 6.37 8.31
CA SER A 82 -7.10 5.66 9.58
C SER A 82 -8.12 6.36 10.47
N ASP A 83 -8.98 5.58 11.12
CA ASP A 83 -9.87 6.07 12.15
C ASP A 83 -9.18 6.12 13.53
N THR A 84 -7.98 5.55 13.63
CA THR A 84 -7.17 5.43 14.86
C THR A 84 -5.72 5.75 14.57
N PHE A 85 -5.46 6.98 14.13
CA PHE A 85 -4.13 7.40 13.66
C PHE A 85 -3.02 7.08 14.66
N ALA A 86 -3.18 7.47 15.93
CA ALA A 86 -2.13 7.29 16.93
C ALA A 86 -1.79 5.81 17.16
N LEU A 87 -2.80 4.95 17.18
CA LEU A 87 -2.60 3.50 17.36
C LEU A 87 -1.92 2.89 16.15
N ASP A 88 -2.36 3.24 14.95
CA ASP A 88 -1.77 2.71 13.72
C ASP A 88 -0.35 3.22 13.51
N TYR A 89 -0.09 4.48 13.80
CA TYR A 89 1.26 5.03 13.73
C TYR A 89 2.20 4.29 14.69
N ALA A 90 1.80 4.10 15.96
CA ALA A 90 2.62 3.39 16.94
C ALA A 90 2.88 1.93 16.52
N ARG A 91 1.86 1.25 16.00
CA ARG A 91 1.99 -0.12 15.50
C ARG A 91 2.96 -0.21 14.33
N MET A 92 2.84 0.71 13.37
CA MET A 92 3.73 0.76 12.21
C MET A 92 5.17 1.11 12.60
N GLN A 93 5.37 2.00 13.58
CA GLN A 93 6.70 2.27 14.13
C GLN A 93 7.33 1.01 14.74
N ALA A 94 6.56 0.26 15.50
CA ALA A 94 7.03 -0.99 16.12
C ALA A 94 7.40 -2.03 15.07
N LEU A 95 6.79 -2.01 13.90
CA LEU A 95 7.12 -2.87 12.76
C LEU A 95 8.32 -2.39 11.97
N GLY A 96 8.90 -1.24 12.30
CA GLY A 96 10.07 -0.70 11.62
C GLY A 96 9.75 0.00 10.29
N VAL A 97 8.53 0.48 10.11
CA VAL A 97 8.15 1.23 8.92
C VAL A 97 9.00 2.49 8.79
N ASP A 98 9.44 2.81 7.60
CA ASP A 98 10.28 3.97 7.29
C ASP A 98 9.45 5.25 7.22
N PHE A 99 9.23 5.89 8.37
CA PHE A 99 8.63 7.21 8.42
C PHE A 99 9.69 8.27 8.10
N ILE A 100 9.42 9.10 7.11
CA ILE A 100 10.40 10.09 6.62
C ILE A 100 10.19 11.49 7.20
N GLU A 101 9.21 11.64 8.09
CA GLU A 101 8.96 12.87 8.84
C GLU A 101 8.28 12.52 10.16
N ALA A 102 8.18 13.50 11.06
CA ALA A 102 7.33 13.39 12.24
C ALA A 102 5.88 13.65 11.87
N PRO A 103 4.91 13.06 12.59
CA PRO A 103 3.50 13.38 12.35
C PRO A 103 3.21 14.87 12.47
N ARG A 104 2.39 15.37 11.56
CA ARG A 104 1.94 16.77 11.51
C ARG A 104 0.43 16.82 11.79
N HIS A 105 0.02 17.81 12.56
CA HIS A 105 -1.40 18.08 12.75
C HIS A 105 -1.82 19.19 11.81
N GLU A 106 -2.68 18.87 10.86
CA GLU A 106 -3.21 19.79 9.86
C GLU A 106 -4.71 20.07 10.12
N SER A 107 -5.30 20.96 9.34
CA SER A 107 -6.73 21.29 9.49
C SER A 107 -7.65 20.09 9.28
N TYR A 108 -7.20 19.12 8.49
CA TYR A 108 -7.95 17.89 8.16
C TYR A 108 -7.62 16.70 9.06
N GLY A 109 -6.75 16.86 10.05
CA GLY A 109 -6.35 15.81 10.99
C GLY A 109 -4.84 15.58 10.99
N TRP A 110 -4.42 14.45 11.49
CA TRP A 110 -3.01 14.05 11.51
C TRP A 110 -2.60 13.48 10.17
N VAL A 111 -1.33 13.69 9.81
CA VAL A 111 -0.72 13.12 8.62
C VAL A 111 0.75 12.84 8.88
N VAL A 112 1.24 11.72 8.35
CA VAL A 112 2.67 11.40 8.33
C VAL A 112 3.02 10.67 7.03
N LYS A 113 4.13 11.08 6.43
CA LYS A 113 4.63 10.46 5.22
C LYS A 113 5.54 9.29 5.57
N TRP A 114 5.37 8.19 4.84
CA TRP A 114 6.20 7.00 5.01
C TRP A 114 6.53 6.38 3.66
N ARG A 115 7.56 5.56 3.66
CA ARG A 115 8.03 4.86 2.47
C ARG A 115 7.81 3.39 2.67
N ASP A 116 7.19 2.72 1.68
CA ASP A 116 7.03 1.28 1.78
C ASP A 116 8.35 0.55 1.48
N ARG A 117 8.32 -0.77 1.65
CA ARG A 117 9.48 -1.64 1.45
C ARG A 117 10.16 -1.44 0.08
N TYR A 118 9.38 -1.07 -0.93
CA TYR A 118 9.86 -0.96 -2.30
C TYR A 118 10.25 0.46 -2.70
N GLY A 119 9.93 1.44 -1.87
CA GLY A 119 10.26 2.85 -2.08
C GLY A 119 9.08 3.75 -2.44
N ASN A 120 7.86 3.22 -2.56
CA ASN A 120 6.70 4.05 -2.81
C ASN A 120 6.39 4.94 -1.61
N LEU A 121 6.01 6.18 -1.90
CA LEU A 121 5.62 7.14 -0.85
C LEU A 121 4.12 7.02 -0.55
N TRP A 122 3.81 7.00 0.73
CA TRP A 122 2.47 6.93 1.27
C TRP A 122 2.25 8.04 2.27
N ASP A 123 1.03 8.55 2.38
CA ASP A 123 0.58 9.31 3.53
C ASP A 123 -0.32 8.43 4.40
N LEU A 124 -0.06 8.41 5.70
CA LEU A 124 -1.01 7.92 6.70
C LEU A 124 -1.75 9.13 7.23
N LEU A 125 -3.07 9.13 7.13
CA LEU A 125 -3.93 10.25 7.52
C LEU A 125 -4.98 9.77 8.51
N GLY A 126 -5.43 10.68 9.38
CA GLY A 126 -6.56 10.36 10.21
C GLY A 126 -6.71 11.24 11.43
N SER A 127 -7.72 10.88 12.18
CA SER A 127 -8.05 11.55 13.42
C SER A 127 -7.52 10.82 14.65
#